data_859a6063f05c540f7a424bbdc8fa04d8
#
_entry.id   859a6063f05c540f7a424bbdc8fa04d8
#
_cell.length_a   1.000
_cell.length_b   1.000
_cell.length_c   1.000
_cell.angle_alpha   90.00
_cell.angle_beta   90.00
_cell.angle_gamma   90.00
#
_symmetry.space_group_name_H-M   'P 1'
#
loop_
_entity.id
_entity.type
_entity.pdbx_description
1 polymer ?
#
loop_
_entity_poly.entity_id
_entity_poly.type
_entity_poly.pdbx_seq_one_letter_code
_entity_poly.pdbx_strand_id
1 'polypeptide(L)'
;MTTGHPRRHAPAMIRSISRRALPFAAGAFVVCAVVQVFLAGLGVFDDPGSFITHREFGYTFGWLTLAVLVLALVSRAPRRITGLCVLLLVLFALQSVLVALRTDLPAIAALHPLNGFAILGLGVVITRAAWAVRRAPAPAVVAVPEGRPDGFATGATGATVATVERATDPG
;
A
#
# COMPACT_ATOMS: atom_id res chain seq x y z
N MET A 1 18.70 -6.72 41.53
CA MET A 1 19.21 -6.13 40.25
C MET A 1 18.41 -6.70 39.10
N THR A 2 17.37 -6.00 38.69
CA THR A 2 16.48 -6.40 37.59
C THR A 2 16.97 -5.71 36.32
N THR A 3 17.60 -6.45 35.43
CA THR A 3 18.01 -5.97 34.12
C THR A 3 16.78 -5.83 33.22
N GLY A 4 16.24 -4.61 33.15
CA GLY A 4 15.15 -4.28 32.24
C GLY A 4 15.59 -4.46 30.78
N HIS A 5 14.87 -5.28 30.02
CA HIS A 5 15.11 -5.57 28.62
C HIS A 5 14.58 -4.40 27.74
N PRO A 6 15.44 -3.59 27.10
CA PRO A 6 15.00 -2.47 26.26
C PRO A 6 14.63 -2.85 24.81
N ARG A 7 14.35 -4.12 24.50
CA ARG A 7 14.31 -4.62 23.12
C ARG A 7 12.94 -4.59 22.39
N ARG A 8 11.86 -4.09 23.00
CA ARG A 8 10.52 -4.14 22.39
C ARG A 8 10.08 -2.87 21.63
N HIS A 9 10.79 -1.76 21.74
CA HIS A 9 10.38 -0.49 21.15
C HIS A 9 10.82 -0.25 19.68
N ALA A 10 11.97 -0.78 19.28
CA ALA A 10 12.54 -0.58 17.94
C ALA A 10 11.61 -1.04 16.78
N PRO A 11 10.99 -2.23 16.79
CA PRO A 11 10.14 -2.67 15.68
C PRO A 11 8.84 -1.84 15.56
N ALA A 12 8.31 -1.31 16.65
CA ALA A 12 7.14 -0.44 16.64
C ALA A 12 7.47 0.94 16.05
N MET A 13 8.63 1.48 16.38
CA MET A 13 9.13 2.77 15.86
C MET A 13 9.37 2.69 14.36
N ILE A 14 10.09 1.68 13.87
CA ILE A 14 10.36 1.48 12.43
C ILE A 14 9.05 1.40 11.65
N ARG A 15 8.07 0.64 12.12
CA ARG A 15 6.75 0.53 11.50
C ARG A 15 6.01 1.86 11.44
N SER A 16 6.08 2.66 12.51
CA SER A 16 5.46 3.98 12.58
C SER A 16 6.10 4.94 11.56
N ILE A 17 7.43 4.95 11.48
CA ILE A 17 8.17 5.77 10.50
C ILE A 17 7.82 5.34 9.08
N SER A 18 7.86 4.04 8.77
CA SER A 18 7.51 3.51 7.44
C SER A 18 6.08 3.86 7.04
N ARG A 19 5.11 3.79 7.98
CA ARG A 19 3.73 4.18 7.73
C ARG A 19 3.59 5.66 7.39
N ARG A 20 4.41 6.52 8.00
CA ARG A 20 4.44 7.96 7.70
C ARG A 20 5.15 8.24 6.38
N ALA A 21 6.22 7.52 6.06
CA ALA A 21 7.04 7.71 4.87
C ALA A 21 6.36 7.21 3.59
N LEU A 22 5.55 6.14 3.65
CA LEU A 22 4.92 5.51 2.51
C LEU A 22 4.17 6.49 1.57
N PRO A 23 3.26 7.37 2.04
CA PRO A 23 2.55 8.30 1.14
C PRO A 23 3.47 9.32 0.50
N PHE A 24 4.56 9.72 1.16
CA PHE A 24 5.54 10.64 0.58
C PHE A 24 6.40 9.96 -0.48
N ALA A 25 6.86 8.75 -0.23
CA ALA A 25 7.62 7.98 -1.22
C ALA A 25 6.77 7.69 -2.47
N ALA A 26 5.50 7.31 -2.28
CA ALA A 26 4.56 7.11 -3.39
C ALA A 26 4.28 8.43 -4.14
N GLY A 27 4.14 9.55 -3.44
CA GLY A 27 3.99 10.88 -4.04
C GLY A 27 5.23 11.31 -4.83
N ALA A 28 6.43 11.09 -4.29
CA ALA A 28 7.69 11.34 -4.99
C ALA A 28 7.79 10.50 -6.27
N PHE A 29 7.37 9.23 -6.23
CA PHE A 29 7.28 8.39 -7.42
C PHE A 29 6.37 9.00 -8.49
N VAL A 30 5.18 9.50 -8.11
CA VAL A 30 4.26 10.16 -9.05
C VAL A 30 4.90 11.39 -9.69
N VAL A 31 5.58 12.22 -8.91
CA VAL A 31 6.30 13.40 -9.44
C VAL A 31 7.38 12.97 -10.45
N CYS A 32 8.18 11.96 -10.11
CA CYS A 32 9.19 11.42 -11.02
C CYS A 32 8.56 10.85 -12.31
N ALA A 33 7.41 10.16 -12.19
CA ALA A 33 6.70 9.65 -13.37
C ALA A 33 6.18 10.77 -14.28
N VAL A 34 5.73 11.91 -13.71
CA VAL A 34 5.36 13.11 -14.50
C VAL A 34 6.58 13.69 -15.20
N VAL A 35 7.71 13.83 -14.50
CA VAL A 35 8.98 14.28 -15.11
C VAL A 35 9.40 13.33 -16.25
N GLN A 36 9.19 12.04 -16.08
CA GLN A 36 9.50 11.03 -17.10
C GLN A 36 8.68 11.22 -18.38
N VAL A 37 7.39 11.56 -18.25
CA VAL A 37 6.53 11.90 -19.40
C VAL A 37 7.02 13.18 -20.09
N PHE A 38 7.41 14.18 -19.30
CA PHE A 38 7.97 15.43 -19.84
C PHE A 38 9.28 15.18 -20.61
N LEU A 39 10.21 14.39 -20.06
CA LEU A 39 11.46 14.04 -20.73
C LEU A 39 11.22 13.27 -22.04
N ALA A 40 10.22 12.38 -22.08
CA ALA A 40 9.84 11.71 -23.31
C ALA A 40 9.31 12.72 -24.35
N GLY A 41 8.51 13.71 -23.90
CA GLY A 41 8.03 14.80 -24.75
C GLY A 41 9.17 15.62 -25.36
N LEU A 42 10.21 15.95 -24.56
CA LEU A 42 11.40 16.63 -25.09
C LEU A 42 12.09 15.79 -26.19
N GLY A 43 12.19 14.47 -25.99
CA GLY A 43 12.77 13.57 -26.97
C GLY A 43 11.98 13.51 -28.30
N VAL A 44 10.67 13.77 -28.25
CA VAL A 44 9.81 13.78 -29.45
C VAL A 44 9.77 15.13 -30.14
N PHE A 45 9.72 16.24 -29.38
CA PHE A 45 9.37 17.57 -29.91
C PHE A 45 10.55 18.54 -29.97
N ASP A 46 11.65 18.27 -29.25
CA ASP A 46 12.81 19.16 -29.16
C ASP A 46 14.07 18.45 -29.68
N ASP A 47 14.68 17.59 -28.88
CA ASP A 47 15.92 16.88 -29.26
C ASP A 47 15.80 15.38 -28.94
N PRO A 48 15.95 14.49 -29.95
CA PRO A 48 15.98 13.03 -29.74
C PRO A 48 17.03 12.58 -28.74
N GLY A 49 18.13 13.35 -28.53
CA GLY A 49 19.12 13.09 -27.48
C GLY A 49 18.54 13.07 -26.08
N SER A 50 17.42 13.76 -25.85
CA SER A 50 16.70 13.78 -24.57
C SER A 50 16.15 12.40 -24.16
N PHE A 51 16.00 11.44 -25.09
CA PHE A 51 15.69 10.06 -24.74
C PHE A 51 16.80 9.37 -23.94
N ILE A 52 18.04 9.83 -23.99
CA ILE A 52 19.13 9.34 -23.12
C ILE A 52 18.80 9.73 -21.67
N THR A 53 18.48 11.01 -21.46
CA THR A 53 18.09 11.52 -20.12
C THR A 53 16.82 10.84 -19.60
N HIS A 54 15.81 10.67 -20.47
CA HIS A 54 14.60 9.90 -20.14
C HIS A 54 14.94 8.49 -19.64
N ARG A 55 15.81 7.77 -20.34
CA ARG A 55 16.22 6.42 -19.97
C ARG A 55 16.96 6.38 -18.63
N GLU A 56 18.00 7.21 -18.47
CA GLU A 56 18.83 7.23 -17.27
C GLU A 56 18.02 7.64 -16.04
N PHE A 57 17.17 8.66 -16.18
CA PHE A 57 16.26 9.06 -15.12
C PHE A 57 15.28 7.94 -14.77
N GLY A 58 14.74 7.23 -15.79
CA GLY A 58 13.86 6.08 -15.61
C GLY A 58 14.50 4.99 -14.75
N TYR A 59 15.71 4.59 -15.05
CA TYR A 59 16.45 3.59 -14.25
C TYR A 59 16.71 4.08 -12.82
N THR A 60 17.04 5.36 -12.65
CA THR A 60 17.35 5.93 -11.34
C THR A 60 16.12 5.96 -10.43
N PHE A 61 15.00 6.54 -10.91
CA PHE A 61 13.82 6.64 -10.06
C PHE A 61 13.05 5.30 -9.93
N GLY A 62 13.34 4.34 -10.78
CA GLY A 62 12.77 2.99 -10.69
C GLY A 62 12.97 2.34 -9.33
N TRP A 63 14.06 2.65 -8.63
CA TRP A 63 14.30 2.18 -7.27
C TRP A 63 13.23 2.63 -6.26
N LEU A 64 12.49 3.71 -6.57
CA LEU A 64 11.36 4.13 -5.72
C LEU A 64 10.24 3.11 -5.71
N THR A 65 10.04 2.31 -6.77
CA THR A 65 9.02 1.25 -6.77
C THR A 65 9.32 0.20 -5.71
N LEU A 66 10.61 -0.18 -5.59
CA LEU A 66 11.07 -1.10 -4.55
C LEU A 66 10.97 -0.46 -3.15
N ALA A 67 11.38 0.80 -3.01
CA ALA A 67 11.28 1.52 -1.75
C ALA A 67 9.82 1.63 -1.26
N VAL A 68 8.87 1.95 -2.15
CA VAL A 68 7.43 2.02 -1.85
C VAL A 68 6.90 0.64 -1.40
N LEU A 69 7.31 -0.45 -2.08
CA LEU A 69 6.93 -1.80 -1.69
C LEU A 69 7.50 -2.18 -0.32
N VAL A 70 8.78 -1.91 -0.07
CA VAL A 70 9.43 -2.18 1.22
C VAL A 70 8.74 -1.41 2.35
N LEU A 71 8.44 -0.12 2.13
CA LEU A 71 7.71 0.69 3.11
C LEU A 71 6.30 0.14 3.38
N ALA A 72 5.60 -0.35 2.35
CA ALA A 72 4.28 -0.97 2.51
C ALA A 72 4.37 -2.26 3.34
N LEU A 73 5.37 -3.11 3.10
CA LEU A 73 5.61 -4.34 3.84
C LEU A 73 5.99 -4.07 5.30
N VAL A 74 6.98 -3.20 5.53
CA VAL A 74 7.47 -2.86 6.87
C VAL A 74 6.41 -2.16 7.72
N SER A 75 5.60 -1.28 7.11
CA SER A 75 4.48 -0.61 7.77
C SER A 75 3.30 -1.53 8.05
N ARG A 76 3.31 -2.76 7.50
CA ARG A 76 2.16 -3.68 7.49
C ARG A 76 0.92 -3.01 6.90
N ALA A 77 1.09 -2.36 5.76
CA ALA A 77 -0.02 -1.73 5.04
C ALA A 77 -1.11 -2.77 4.70
N PRO A 78 -2.37 -2.34 4.53
CA PRO A 78 -3.44 -3.23 4.10
C PRO A 78 -3.06 -4.03 2.85
N ARG A 79 -3.46 -5.30 2.77
CA ARG A 79 -3.11 -6.20 1.65
C ARG A 79 -3.39 -5.59 0.28
N ARG A 80 -4.46 -4.79 0.17
CA ARG A 80 -4.78 -4.06 -1.07
C ARG A 80 -3.65 -3.11 -1.49
N ILE A 81 -3.13 -2.29 -0.56
CA ILE A 81 -2.03 -1.35 -0.86
C ILE A 81 -0.76 -2.12 -1.23
N THR A 82 -0.42 -3.15 -0.47
CA THR A 82 0.75 -3.99 -0.77
C THR A 82 0.62 -4.65 -2.15
N GLY A 83 -0.55 -5.17 -2.51
CA GLY A 83 -0.82 -5.75 -3.83
C GLY A 83 -0.67 -4.72 -4.96
N LEU A 84 -1.14 -3.48 -4.76
CA LEU A 84 -0.94 -2.39 -5.72
C LEU A 84 0.55 -2.01 -5.87
N CYS A 85 1.34 -2.04 -4.78
CA CYS A 85 2.78 -1.80 -4.84
C CYS A 85 3.52 -2.92 -5.60
N VAL A 86 3.11 -4.17 -5.43
CA VAL A 86 3.64 -5.30 -6.21
C VAL A 86 3.30 -5.12 -7.69
N LEU A 87 2.05 -4.79 -8.01
CA LEU A 87 1.63 -4.51 -9.38
C LEU A 87 2.43 -3.36 -10.00
N LEU A 88 2.69 -2.28 -9.23
CA LEU A 88 3.51 -1.15 -9.67
C LEU A 88 4.92 -1.61 -10.06
N LEU A 89 5.55 -2.43 -9.22
CA LEU A 89 6.88 -2.97 -9.49
C LEU A 89 6.88 -3.86 -10.76
N VAL A 90 5.86 -4.70 -10.94
CA VAL A 90 5.71 -5.58 -12.11
C VAL A 90 5.52 -4.75 -13.38
N LEU A 91 4.63 -3.75 -13.39
CA LEU A 91 4.42 -2.89 -14.54
C LEU A 91 5.67 -2.06 -14.85
N PHE A 92 6.42 -1.62 -13.82
CA PHE A 92 7.67 -0.90 -14.01
C PHE A 92 8.76 -1.80 -14.62
N ALA A 93 8.87 -3.04 -14.21
CA ALA A 93 9.78 -4.01 -14.84
C ALA A 93 9.37 -4.28 -16.30
N LEU A 94 8.06 -4.36 -16.57
CA LEU A 94 7.54 -4.53 -17.93
C LEU A 94 7.94 -3.37 -18.86
N GLN A 95 8.09 -2.13 -18.35
CA GLN A 95 8.57 -0.98 -19.14
C GLN A 95 9.90 -1.29 -19.85
N SER A 96 10.86 -1.86 -19.13
CA SER A 96 12.17 -2.20 -19.69
C SER A 96 12.07 -3.31 -20.73
N VAL A 97 11.20 -4.30 -20.51
CA VAL A 97 10.95 -5.38 -21.47
C VAL A 97 10.36 -4.83 -22.77
N LEU A 98 9.34 -3.95 -22.66
CA LEU A 98 8.69 -3.35 -23.84
C LEU A 98 9.71 -2.56 -24.69
N VAL A 99 10.59 -1.79 -24.05
CA VAL A 99 11.65 -1.04 -24.78
C VAL A 99 12.67 -1.98 -25.41
N ALA A 100 13.04 -3.09 -24.75
CA ALA A 100 13.95 -4.07 -25.31
C ALA A 100 13.43 -4.71 -26.61
N LEU A 101 12.11 -4.83 -26.75
CA LEU A 101 11.46 -5.41 -27.92
C LEU A 101 11.34 -4.45 -29.12
N ARG A 102 11.85 -3.22 -29.06
CA ARG A 102 11.63 -2.19 -30.07
C ARG A 102 12.14 -2.54 -31.48
N THR A 103 13.16 -3.38 -31.58
CA THR A 103 13.75 -3.81 -32.86
C THR A 103 13.01 -5.01 -33.46
N ASP A 104 12.62 -5.96 -32.62
CA ASP A 104 12.10 -7.25 -33.07
C ASP A 104 10.56 -7.24 -33.15
N LEU A 105 9.89 -6.55 -32.22
CA LEU A 105 8.44 -6.49 -32.07
C LEU A 105 7.96 -5.04 -31.82
N PRO A 106 8.12 -4.13 -32.80
CA PRO A 106 7.85 -2.69 -32.61
C PRO A 106 6.40 -2.40 -32.24
N ALA A 107 5.43 -3.19 -32.70
CA ALA A 107 4.04 -3.03 -32.33
C ALA A 107 3.79 -3.32 -30.83
N ILE A 108 4.51 -4.28 -30.25
CA ILE A 108 4.44 -4.58 -28.81
C ILE A 108 5.19 -3.50 -28.02
N ALA A 109 6.35 -3.06 -28.51
CA ALA A 109 7.10 -1.97 -27.91
C ALA A 109 6.27 -0.66 -27.86
N ALA A 110 5.37 -0.42 -28.80
CA ALA A 110 4.46 0.72 -28.82
C ALA A 110 3.48 0.74 -27.61
N LEU A 111 3.36 -0.35 -26.85
CA LEU A 111 2.62 -0.37 -25.57
C LEU A 111 3.38 0.32 -24.43
N HIS A 112 4.68 0.63 -24.61
CA HIS A 112 5.49 1.28 -23.58
C HIS A 112 4.88 2.58 -23.04
N PRO A 113 4.44 3.56 -23.88
CA PRO A 113 3.79 4.77 -23.37
C PRO A 113 2.49 4.48 -22.63
N LEU A 114 1.68 3.55 -23.15
CA LEU A 114 0.41 3.15 -22.52
C LEU A 114 0.64 2.55 -21.13
N ASN A 115 1.61 1.64 -21.01
CA ASN A 115 2.02 1.09 -19.72
C ASN A 115 2.58 2.18 -18.78
N GLY A 116 3.28 3.18 -19.31
CA GLY A 116 3.73 4.36 -18.56
C GLY A 116 2.59 5.14 -17.91
N PHE A 117 1.48 5.37 -18.63
CA PHE A 117 0.28 5.99 -18.07
C PHE A 117 -0.41 5.10 -17.02
N ALA A 118 -0.42 3.78 -17.22
CA ALA A 118 -0.94 2.85 -16.20
C ALA A 118 -0.11 2.91 -14.91
N ILE A 119 1.23 2.98 -15.01
CA ILE A 119 2.16 3.15 -13.89
C ILE A 119 1.89 4.47 -13.15
N LEU A 120 1.74 5.58 -13.88
CA LEU A 120 1.44 6.90 -13.30
C LEU A 120 0.10 6.86 -12.55
N GLY A 121 -0.96 6.35 -13.18
CA GLY A 121 -2.29 6.23 -12.56
C GLY A 121 -2.26 5.35 -11.31
N LEU A 122 -1.55 4.21 -11.36
CA LEU A 122 -1.38 3.31 -10.23
C LEU A 122 -0.61 3.98 -9.08
N GLY A 123 0.43 4.76 -9.38
CA GLY A 123 1.16 5.57 -8.40
C GLY A 123 0.26 6.56 -7.67
N VAL A 124 -0.63 7.24 -8.41
CA VAL A 124 -1.64 8.16 -7.82
C VAL A 124 -2.61 7.40 -6.90
N VAL A 125 -3.10 6.23 -7.31
CA VAL A 125 -4.01 5.40 -6.50
C VAL A 125 -3.33 4.97 -5.21
N ILE A 126 -2.07 4.48 -5.27
CA ILE A 126 -1.29 4.09 -4.09
C ILE A 126 -1.09 5.29 -3.15
N THR A 127 -0.69 6.44 -3.69
CA THR A 127 -0.48 7.67 -2.91
C THR A 127 -1.76 8.06 -2.15
N ARG A 128 -2.91 8.11 -2.82
CA ARG A 128 -4.20 8.44 -2.20
C ARG A 128 -4.59 7.43 -1.13
N ALA A 129 -4.45 6.13 -1.41
CA ALA A 129 -4.76 5.07 -0.47
C ALA A 129 -3.87 5.12 0.78
N ALA A 130 -2.57 5.36 0.61
CA ALA A 130 -1.62 5.50 1.72
C ALA A 130 -1.93 6.74 2.59
N TRP A 131 -2.32 7.86 1.99
CA TRP A 131 -2.79 9.05 2.71
C TRP A 131 -4.07 8.79 3.49
N ALA A 132 -5.04 8.09 2.92
CA ALA A 132 -6.28 7.74 3.59
C ALA A 132 -6.03 6.90 4.85
N VAL A 133 -5.18 5.87 4.76
CA VAL A 133 -4.79 5.03 5.91
C VAL A 133 -4.03 5.83 6.97
N ARG A 134 -3.19 6.79 6.56
CA ARG A 134 -2.48 7.64 7.51
C ARG A 134 -3.41 8.57 8.30
N ARG A 135 -4.48 9.07 7.66
CA ARG A 135 -5.44 10.02 8.25
C ARG A 135 -6.53 9.33 9.04
N ALA A 136 -6.71 8.02 8.87
CA ALA A 136 -7.73 7.28 9.60
C ALA A 136 -7.51 7.41 11.11
N PRO A 137 -8.52 7.81 11.91
CA PRO A 137 -8.44 7.81 13.36
C PRO A 137 -8.09 6.42 13.87
N ALA A 138 -7.36 6.33 14.99
CA ALA A 138 -7.21 5.06 15.68
C ALA A 138 -8.63 4.53 16.00
N PRO A 139 -8.89 3.21 15.84
CA PRO A 139 -10.16 2.65 16.25
C PRO A 139 -10.42 3.05 17.69
N ALA A 140 -11.59 3.66 17.95
CA ALA A 140 -11.99 4.00 19.30
C ALA A 140 -11.90 2.71 20.12
N VAL A 141 -11.09 2.74 21.18
CA VAL A 141 -11.10 1.68 22.17
C VAL A 141 -12.50 1.72 22.76
N VAL A 142 -13.35 0.76 22.35
CA VAL A 142 -14.63 0.57 22.99
C VAL A 142 -14.29 0.28 24.45
N ALA A 143 -14.52 1.26 25.32
CA ALA A 143 -14.41 1.03 26.76
C ALA A 143 -15.40 -0.10 27.06
N VAL A 144 -14.86 -1.27 27.39
CA VAL A 144 -15.69 -2.34 27.95
C VAL A 144 -16.27 -1.73 29.21
N PRO A 145 -17.61 -1.64 29.38
CA PRO A 145 -18.17 -1.15 30.60
C PRO A 145 -17.58 -2.01 31.72
N GLU A 146 -16.83 -1.38 32.63
CA GLU A 146 -16.41 -2.07 33.85
C GLU A 146 -17.69 -2.63 34.48
N GLY A 147 -17.78 -3.97 34.54
CA GLY A 147 -18.89 -4.68 35.08
C GLY A 147 -19.18 -4.08 36.46
N ARG A 148 -20.38 -3.53 36.62
CA ARG A 148 -20.93 -3.14 37.91
C ARG A 148 -20.62 -4.29 38.88
N PRO A 149 -19.98 -4.06 40.01
CA PRO A 149 -19.80 -5.12 41.00
C PRO A 149 -21.20 -5.51 41.46
N ASP A 150 -21.64 -6.65 40.95
CA ASP A 150 -22.92 -7.24 41.33
C ASP A 150 -22.83 -7.54 42.82
N GLY A 151 -23.65 -6.79 43.56
CA GLY A 151 -23.85 -7.05 44.97
C GLY A 151 -24.32 -8.50 45.14
N PHE A 152 -23.55 -9.24 45.91
CA PHE A 152 -23.90 -10.55 46.39
C PHE A 152 -25.30 -10.45 47.08
N ALA A 153 -26.34 -10.87 46.35
CA ALA A 153 -27.61 -11.22 46.97
C ALA A 153 -27.71 -12.74 47.03
N THR A 154 -27.36 -13.29 48.19
CA THR A 154 -27.73 -14.63 48.64
C THR A 154 -29.25 -14.74 48.69
N GLY A 155 -29.83 -15.71 47.98
CA GLY A 155 -31.26 -16.01 48.11
C GLY A 155 -31.74 -17.11 47.15
N ALA A 156 -31.68 -18.32 47.62
CA ALA A 156 -32.64 -19.44 47.49
C ALA A 156 -33.37 -19.74 46.16
N THR A 157 -33.13 -20.96 45.68
CA THR A 157 -34.11 -21.99 45.29
C THR A 157 -35.14 -21.68 44.18
N GLY A 158 -35.11 -22.49 43.11
CA GLY A 158 -36.24 -22.68 42.22
C GLY A 158 -35.86 -23.19 40.83
N ALA A 159 -35.89 -24.49 40.66
CA ALA A 159 -35.81 -25.17 39.36
C ALA A 159 -36.99 -24.80 38.46
N THR A 160 -36.74 -24.51 37.18
CA THR A 160 -37.69 -24.86 36.12
C THR A 160 -36.92 -24.96 34.80
N VAL A 161 -36.85 -26.19 34.28
CA VAL A 161 -36.40 -26.50 32.94
C VAL A 161 -37.49 -26.10 31.95
N ALA A 162 -37.23 -25.16 31.05
CA ALA A 162 -38.09 -24.88 29.91
C ALA A 162 -37.40 -25.39 28.64
N THR A 163 -37.93 -26.46 28.11
CA THR A 163 -37.63 -27.05 26.80
C THR A 163 -38.14 -26.09 25.72
N VAL A 164 -37.27 -25.54 24.91
CA VAL A 164 -37.70 -24.82 23.69
C VAL A 164 -37.71 -25.78 22.52
N GLU A 165 -38.91 -26.08 22.09
CA GLU A 165 -39.29 -26.87 20.94
C GLU A 165 -38.93 -26.09 19.65
N ARG A 166 -38.27 -26.78 18.76
CA ARG A 166 -37.81 -26.26 17.43
C ARG A 166 -38.98 -26.41 16.45
N ALA A 167 -39.63 -25.32 16.09
CA ALA A 167 -40.59 -25.30 14.99
C ALA A 167 -39.87 -25.32 13.65
N THR A 168 -40.09 -26.36 12.90
CA THR A 168 -39.78 -26.50 11.47
C THR A 168 -40.98 -25.98 10.70
N ASP A 169 -40.75 -24.99 9.81
CA ASP A 169 -41.76 -24.54 8.84
C ASP A 169 -41.35 -25.03 7.44
N PRO A 170 -42.24 -25.71 6.73
CA PRO A 170 -42.08 -26.05 5.33
C PRO A 170 -42.96 -25.17 4.44
N GLY A 171 -42.35 -24.51 3.44
CA GLY A 171 -43.03 -23.74 2.41
C GLY A 171 -42.10 -23.31 1.32
#